data_e8e54e7ec14b93f18806bc2119cd42a0
#
_entry.id   e8e54e7ec14b93f18806bc2119cd42a0
#
_cell.length_a   1.000
_cell.length_b   1.000
_cell.length_c   1.000
_cell.angle_alpha   90.00
_cell.angle_beta   90.00
_cell.angle_gamma   90.00
#
_symmetry.space_group_name_H-M   'P 1'
#
loop_
_entity.id
_entity.type
_entity.pdbx_description
1 polymer ?
#
loop_
_entity_poly.entity_id
_entity_poly.type
_entity_poly.pdbx_seq_one_letter_code
_entity_poly.pdbx_strand_id
1 'polypeptide(L)'
;QQTLQGHNTAEVSRVLEQAIKAQGPVHLNVPMEEPLYGMTDELVPLEMSRQVIEKSEQNSVDFESSKKTWHHASKKWVIVGQMSPGLISQKLINLLCQDPSVVVFTETTSNVNHPRVINSIDTLMAPVALTEDGIEDQITPEILLTFGGMVVSKKIKFFLRKHAPRHHWHVDVKKAFNTYYCLDQHFKTTPQSFLEILYSDSEVLSSKFQ
;
A
#
# COMPACT_ATOMS: atom_id res chain seq x y z
N GLN A 1 11.93 -29.76 33.47
CA GLN A 1 12.02 -28.27 33.38
C GLN A 1 12.80 -27.82 32.17
N GLN A 2 14.00 -28.38 31.86
CA GLN A 2 14.77 -28.01 30.65
C GLN A 2 14.03 -28.22 29.33
N THR A 3 13.15 -29.22 29.18
CA THR A 3 12.37 -29.51 27.98
C THR A 3 11.26 -28.49 27.72
N LEU A 4 10.58 -28.04 28.74
CA LEU A 4 9.53 -27.01 28.64
C LEU A 4 10.11 -25.64 28.26
N GLN A 5 11.25 -25.28 28.84
CA GLN A 5 11.95 -24.05 28.56
C GLN A 5 12.44 -23.99 27.11
N GLY A 6 13.04 -25.10 26.62
CA GLY A 6 13.45 -25.20 25.21
C GLY A 6 12.28 -25.09 24.24
N HIS A 7 11.14 -25.67 24.57
CA HIS A 7 9.92 -25.56 23.77
C HIS A 7 9.41 -24.11 23.72
N ASN A 8 9.33 -23.43 24.86
CA ASN A 8 8.87 -22.04 24.94
C ASN A 8 9.79 -21.10 24.15
N THR A 9 11.10 -21.28 24.25
CA THR A 9 12.10 -20.49 23.48
C THR A 9 11.91 -20.68 21.97
N ALA A 10 11.70 -21.92 21.51
CA ALA A 10 11.45 -22.22 20.11
C ALA A 10 10.16 -21.59 19.59
N GLU A 11 9.07 -21.66 20.38
CA GLU A 11 7.79 -21.04 19.98
C GLU A 11 7.86 -19.51 19.93
N VAL A 12 8.51 -18.86 20.91
CA VAL A 12 8.73 -17.42 20.88
C VAL A 12 9.57 -17.02 19.67
N SER A 13 10.67 -17.71 19.40
CA SER A 13 11.52 -17.46 18.22
C SER A 13 10.73 -17.60 16.92
N ARG A 14 9.95 -18.67 16.76
CA ARG A 14 9.11 -18.93 15.60
C ARG A 14 8.10 -17.81 15.36
N VAL A 15 7.42 -17.35 16.43
CA VAL A 15 6.40 -16.29 16.34
C VAL A 15 7.05 -14.95 15.98
N LEU A 16 8.21 -14.62 16.53
CA LEU A 16 8.95 -13.40 16.19
C LEU A 16 9.49 -13.43 14.75
N GLU A 17 10.00 -14.57 14.29
CA GLU A 17 10.41 -14.76 12.90
C GLU A 17 9.21 -14.57 11.95
N GLN A 18 8.05 -15.11 12.32
CA GLN A 18 6.83 -14.92 11.54
C GLN A 18 6.42 -13.44 11.47
N ALA A 19 6.53 -12.68 12.57
CA ALA A 19 6.24 -11.24 12.58
C ALA A 19 7.16 -10.49 11.61
N ILE A 20 8.45 -10.78 11.64
CA ILE A 20 9.46 -10.16 10.78
C ILE A 20 9.23 -10.55 9.31
N LYS A 21 9.03 -11.84 9.02
CA LYS A 21 8.81 -12.34 7.66
C LYS A 21 7.51 -11.81 7.04
N ALA A 22 6.42 -11.83 7.83
CA ALA A 22 5.12 -11.33 7.39
C ALA A 22 5.04 -9.80 7.44
N GLN A 23 5.99 -9.11 8.11
CA GLN A 23 5.92 -7.67 8.42
C GLN A 23 4.53 -7.31 8.96
N GLY A 24 4.05 -8.04 9.94
CA GLY A 24 2.71 -7.90 10.49
C GLY A 24 2.64 -8.34 11.94
N PRO A 25 1.53 -8.05 12.61
CA PRO A 25 1.34 -8.44 14.01
C PRO A 25 1.25 -9.96 14.14
N VAL A 26 1.75 -10.46 15.27
CA VAL A 26 1.59 -11.84 15.72
C VAL A 26 1.01 -11.83 17.13
N HIS A 27 0.43 -12.94 17.54
CA HIS A 27 -0.11 -13.11 18.87
C HIS A 27 0.55 -14.31 19.54
N LEU A 28 1.09 -14.08 20.74
CA LEU A 28 1.60 -15.11 21.61
C LEU A 28 0.71 -15.20 22.85
N ASN A 29 0.04 -16.34 23.03
CA ASN A 29 -0.74 -16.58 24.23
C ASN A 29 0.14 -17.28 25.27
N VAL A 30 0.26 -16.68 26.46
CA VAL A 30 1.06 -17.22 27.57
C VAL A 30 0.12 -17.56 28.71
N PRO A 31 -0.31 -18.84 28.84
CA PRO A 31 -1.10 -19.25 29.98
C PRO A 31 -0.24 -19.26 31.25
N MET A 32 -0.77 -18.70 32.31
CA MET A 32 -0.14 -18.66 33.63
C MET A 32 -1.13 -19.11 34.71
N GLU A 33 -0.62 -19.79 35.72
CA GLU A 33 -1.43 -20.19 36.87
C GLU A 33 -1.33 -19.14 37.98
N GLU A 34 -2.43 -18.91 38.68
CA GLU A 34 -2.48 -18.05 39.85
C GLU A 34 -2.40 -18.88 41.16
N PRO A 35 -1.79 -18.35 42.25
CA PRO A 35 -1.28 -16.98 42.42
C PRO A 35 0.16 -16.81 41.91
N LEU A 36 0.45 -15.64 41.30
CA LEU A 36 1.78 -15.27 40.74
C LEU A 36 2.66 -14.59 41.82
N TYR A 37 2.82 -15.22 42.99
CA TYR A 37 3.58 -14.64 44.11
C TYR A 37 5.04 -15.13 44.19
N GLY A 38 5.42 -16.06 43.31
CA GLY A 38 6.79 -16.57 43.26
C GLY A 38 7.74 -15.51 42.68
N MET A 39 8.90 -15.37 43.29
CA MET A 39 10.00 -14.52 42.80
C MET A 39 11.14 -15.39 42.38
N THR A 40 11.88 -14.99 41.37
CA THR A 40 13.14 -15.63 40.95
C THR A 40 14.20 -14.57 40.72
N ASP A 41 15.41 -14.88 41.19
CA ASP A 41 16.59 -14.05 40.94
C ASP A 41 17.34 -14.49 39.66
N GLU A 42 16.89 -15.57 39.03
CA GLU A 42 17.50 -16.09 37.82
C GLU A 42 16.77 -15.52 36.58
N LEU A 43 17.50 -14.70 35.82
CA LEU A 43 17.10 -14.32 34.48
C LEU A 43 17.54 -15.38 33.49
N VAL A 44 16.60 -16.02 32.81
CA VAL A 44 16.90 -16.98 31.76
C VAL A 44 17.06 -16.24 30.43
N PRO A 45 18.24 -16.17 29.84
CA PRO A 45 18.43 -15.52 28.56
C PRO A 45 17.66 -16.27 27.47
N LEU A 46 16.95 -15.55 26.64
CA LEU A 46 16.28 -16.08 25.46
C LEU A 46 17.32 -16.12 24.31
N GLU A 47 17.80 -17.29 23.98
CA GLU A 47 18.68 -17.47 22.82
C GLU A 47 17.83 -17.43 21.54
N MET A 48 17.86 -16.31 20.84
CA MET A 48 17.16 -16.15 19.56
C MET A 48 18.08 -16.50 18.40
N SER A 49 17.69 -17.48 17.59
CA SER A 49 18.33 -17.74 16.31
C SER A 49 17.89 -16.69 15.28
N ARG A 50 18.83 -15.99 14.64
CA ARG A 50 18.55 -15.12 13.49
C ARG A 50 18.54 -15.96 12.22
N GLN A 51 17.38 -16.10 11.58
CA GLN A 51 17.32 -16.58 10.20
C GLN A 51 17.43 -15.41 9.22
N VAL A 52 18.18 -15.64 8.14
CA VAL A 52 18.29 -14.68 7.03
C VAL A 52 16.98 -14.70 6.24
N ILE A 53 16.34 -13.54 6.13
CA ILE A 53 15.12 -13.40 5.35
C ILE A 53 15.50 -13.42 3.87
N GLU A 54 15.12 -14.49 3.16
CA GLU A 54 15.22 -14.54 1.70
C GLU A 54 14.19 -13.61 1.06
N LYS A 55 14.65 -12.81 0.06
CA LYS A 55 13.77 -11.97 -0.74
C LYS A 55 12.88 -12.86 -1.60
N SER A 56 11.56 -12.67 -1.53
CA SER A 56 10.62 -13.39 -2.37
C SER A 56 10.82 -13.02 -3.85
N GLU A 57 10.78 -14.03 -4.72
CA GLU A 57 10.81 -13.87 -6.17
C GLU A 57 9.60 -13.08 -6.66
N GLN A 58 9.86 -12.16 -7.59
CA GLN A 58 8.80 -11.38 -8.26
C GLN A 58 8.12 -12.27 -9.30
N ASN A 59 6.81 -12.42 -9.23
CA ASN A 59 6.04 -13.00 -10.32
C ASN A 59 6.09 -12.07 -11.53
N SER A 60 6.34 -12.63 -12.73
CA SER A 60 6.33 -11.91 -13.99
C SER A 60 4.91 -11.48 -14.36
N VAL A 61 4.51 -10.30 -13.94
CA VAL A 61 3.31 -9.62 -14.46
C VAL A 61 3.70 -8.95 -15.78
N ASP A 62 2.80 -8.94 -16.75
CA ASP A 62 3.01 -8.21 -18.01
C ASP A 62 2.94 -6.69 -17.76
N PHE A 63 4.07 -6.13 -17.30
CA PHE A 63 4.22 -4.70 -17.06
C PHE A 63 4.14 -3.88 -18.33
N GLU A 64 4.53 -4.43 -19.48
CA GLU A 64 4.55 -3.70 -20.75
C GLU A 64 3.15 -3.34 -21.25
N SER A 65 2.20 -4.28 -21.15
CA SER A 65 0.81 -4.01 -21.48
C SER A 65 0.20 -2.95 -20.56
N SER A 66 0.47 -3.06 -19.25
CA SER A 66 -0.01 -2.11 -18.25
C SER A 66 0.59 -0.72 -18.44
N LYS A 67 1.88 -0.64 -18.79
CA LYS A 67 2.56 0.61 -19.10
C LYS A 67 1.91 1.32 -20.31
N LYS A 68 1.64 0.58 -21.39
CA LYS A 68 0.93 1.11 -22.56
C LYS A 68 -0.45 1.62 -22.19
N THR A 69 -1.22 0.85 -21.43
CA THR A 69 -2.56 1.24 -20.95
C THR A 69 -2.49 2.50 -20.11
N TRP A 70 -1.50 2.62 -19.20
CA TRP A 70 -1.29 3.83 -18.39
C TRP A 70 -1.04 5.07 -19.25
N HIS A 71 -0.15 4.98 -20.23
CA HIS A 71 0.20 6.12 -21.07
C HIS A 71 -0.90 6.55 -22.04
N HIS A 72 -1.82 5.65 -22.39
CA HIS A 72 -2.96 5.98 -23.25
C HIS A 72 -4.15 6.58 -22.48
N ALA A 73 -4.30 6.27 -21.19
CA ALA A 73 -5.40 6.76 -20.38
C ALA A 73 -5.31 8.28 -20.15
N SER A 74 -6.42 8.96 -20.30
CA SER A 74 -6.52 10.41 -20.18
C SER A 74 -6.90 10.88 -18.77
N LYS A 75 -7.51 10.00 -17.97
CA LYS A 75 -7.96 10.29 -16.59
C LYS A 75 -7.46 9.19 -15.65
N LYS A 76 -6.55 9.51 -14.77
CA LYS A 76 -5.93 8.57 -13.83
C LYS A 76 -6.01 9.09 -12.40
N TRP A 77 -6.47 8.27 -11.49
CA TRP A 77 -6.39 8.56 -10.06
C TRP A 77 -5.37 7.63 -9.40
N VAL A 78 -4.53 8.23 -8.58
CA VAL A 78 -3.61 7.52 -7.70
C VAL A 78 -4.05 7.77 -6.27
N ILE A 79 -4.40 6.72 -5.55
CA ILE A 79 -4.76 6.82 -4.14
C ILE A 79 -3.66 6.16 -3.31
N VAL A 80 -3.02 6.97 -2.49
CA VAL A 80 -1.95 6.55 -1.61
C VAL A 80 -2.53 6.33 -0.22
N GLY A 81 -2.57 5.07 0.21
CA GLY A 81 -2.97 4.71 1.57
C GLY A 81 -1.85 4.90 2.58
N GLN A 82 -2.01 4.32 3.76
CA GLN A 82 -1.00 4.39 4.82
C GLN A 82 0.33 3.79 4.38
N MET A 83 1.42 4.53 4.55
CA MET A 83 2.78 4.08 4.24
C MET A 83 3.80 4.61 5.27
N SER A 84 4.93 3.92 5.39
CA SER A 84 6.08 4.48 6.09
C SER A 84 6.73 5.62 5.29
N PRO A 85 7.31 6.62 5.94
CA PRO A 85 8.03 7.69 5.25
C PRO A 85 9.16 7.13 4.34
N GLY A 86 9.34 7.75 3.17
CA GLY A 86 10.47 7.44 2.28
C GLY A 86 10.35 6.15 1.46
N LEU A 87 9.19 5.48 1.44
CA LEU A 87 8.98 4.27 0.62
C LEU A 87 8.93 4.56 -0.89
N ILE A 88 8.67 5.80 -1.26
CA ILE A 88 8.70 6.27 -2.64
C ILE A 88 9.60 7.49 -2.70
N SER A 89 10.51 7.52 -3.67
CA SER A 89 11.42 8.65 -3.86
C SER A 89 10.66 9.90 -4.29
N GLN A 90 11.13 11.07 -3.84
CA GLN A 90 10.54 12.36 -4.24
C GLN A 90 10.55 12.56 -5.75
N LYS A 91 11.54 11.99 -6.46
CA LYS A 91 11.61 12.03 -7.92
C LYS A 91 10.37 11.39 -8.56
N LEU A 92 9.95 10.21 -8.10
CA LEU A 92 8.77 9.52 -8.62
C LEU A 92 7.46 10.21 -8.24
N ILE A 93 7.39 10.77 -7.04
CA ILE A 93 6.25 11.60 -6.63
C ILE A 93 6.11 12.82 -7.54
N ASN A 94 7.23 13.47 -7.86
CA ASN A 94 7.24 14.61 -8.79
C ASN A 94 6.78 14.20 -10.19
N LEU A 95 7.25 13.06 -10.72
CA LEU A 95 6.83 12.55 -12.03
C LEU A 95 5.31 12.26 -12.06
N LEU A 96 4.77 11.59 -11.03
CA LEU A 96 3.33 11.37 -10.88
C LEU A 96 2.54 12.69 -10.91
N CYS A 97 3.00 13.67 -10.15
CA CYS A 97 2.33 14.97 -10.02
C CYS A 97 2.52 15.90 -11.23
N GLN A 98 3.52 15.65 -12.07
CA GLN A 98 3.74 16.40 -13.31
C GLN A 98 2.86 15.91 -14.46
N ASP A 99 2.41 14.66 -14.44
CA ASP A 99 1.48 14.12 -15.45
C ASP A 99 0.10 14.79 -15.30
N PRO A 100 -0.35 15.61 -16.29
CA PRO A 100 -1.60 16.36 -16.20
C PRO A 100 -2.85 15.47 -16.22
N SER A 101 -2.71 14.21 -16.62
CA SER A 101 -3.79 13.22 -16.62
C SER A 101 -3.91 12.47 -15.28
N VAL A 102 -3.02 12.75 -14.31
CA VAL A 102 -2.98 12.09 -13.00
C VAL A 102 -3.43 13.02 -11.89
N VAL A 103 -4.34 12.54 -11.08
CA VAL A 103 -4.72 13.16 -9.80
C VAL A 103 -4.26 12.26 -8.67
N VAL A 104 -3.47 12.80 -7.74
CA VAL A 104 -2.93 12.04 -6.61
C VAL A 104 -3.66 12.43 -5.33
N PHE A 105 -4.30 11.45 -4.71
CA PHE A 105 -4.97 11.57 -3.42
C PHE A 105 -4.11 10.97 -2.31
N THR A 106 -3.97 11.71 -1.23
CA THR A 106 -3.22 11.30 -0.05
C THR A 106 -4.00 11.57 1.23
N GLU A 107 -3.63 10.89 2.29
CA GLU A 107 -4.06 11.18 3.66
C GLU A 107 -2.82 11.49 4.51
N THR A 108 -3.00 12.01 5.71
CA THR A 108 -1.87 12.31 6.63
C THR A 108 -0.96 11.10 6.84
N THR A 109 -1.55 9.91 6.91
CA THR A 109 -0.84 8.63 7.10
C THR A 109 -0.12 8.11 5.85
N SER A 110 -0.33 8.74 4.68
CA SER A 110 0.34 8.35 3.43
C SER A 110 1.81 8.73 3.40
N ASN A 111 2.23 9.71 4.22
CA ASN A 111 3.60 10.23 4.28
C ASN A 111 4.17 10.64 2.91
N VAL A 112 3.30 11.11 2.02
CA VAL A 112 3.64 11.69 0.71
C VAL A 112 3.32 13.17 0.75
N ASN A 113 4.29 14.00 0.40
CA ASN A 113 4.14 15.44 0.39
C ASN A 113 4.55 16.03 -0.97
N HIS A 114 3.61 16.77 -1.58
CA HIS A 114 3.86 17.53 -2.82
C HIS A 114 2.76 18.59 -2.97
N PRO A 115 3.05 19.81 -3.51
CA PRO A 115 2.05 20.86 -3.65
C PRO A 115 0.80 20.51 -4.49
N ARG A 116 0.91 19.54 -5.38
CA ARG A 116 -0.18 19.10 -6.27
C ARG A 116 -0.94 17.86 -5.78
N VAL A 117 -0.61 17.29 -4.62
CA VAL A 117 -1.39 16.20 -4.05
C VAL A 117 -2.64 16.74 -3.35
N ILE A 118 -3.72 16.01 -3.44
CA ILE A 118 -4.97 16.31 -2.75
C ILE A 118 -4.97 15.55 -1.43
N ASN A 119 -4.73 16.26 -0.33
CA ASN A 119 -4.68 15.71 1.02
C ASN A 119 -5.98 15.86 1.82
N SER A 120 -6.97 16.55 1.25
CA SER A 120 -8.28 16.79 1.85
C SER A 120 -9.39 16.10 1.03
N ILE A 121 -9.30 14.78 0.92
CA ILE A 121 -10.16 13.96 0.05
C ILE A 121 -11.64 14.22 0.33
N ASP A 122 -12.06 14.17 1.61
CA ASP A 122 -13.47 14.32 1.98
C ASP A 122 -14.02 15.72 1.68
N THR A 123 -13.17 16.75 1.76
CA THR A 123 -13.56 18.12 1.40
C THR A 123 -13.81 18.25 -0.11
N LEU A 124 -12.96 17.63 -0.92
CA LEU A 124 -13.12 17.63 -2.38
C LEU A 124 -14.33 16.79 -2.81
N MET A 125 -14.52 15.63 -2.19
CA MET A 125 -15.60 14.70 -2.60
C MET A 125 -16.97 15.07 -2.03
N ALA A 126 -17.05 15.97 -1.04
CA ALA A 126 -18.32 16.36 -0.44
C ALA A 126 -19.28 17.06 -1.44
N PRO A 127 -18.83 18.05 -2.21
CA PRO A 127 -19.69 18.70 -3.22
C PRO A 127 -20.13 17.74 -4.33
N VAL A 128 -19.26 16.83 -4.76
CA VAL A 128 -19.56 15.86 -5.82
C VAL A 128 -20.78 15.01 -5.48
N ALA A 129 -20.95 14.65 -4.22
CA ALA A 129 -22.09 13.86 -3.76
C ALA A 129 -23.42 14.65 -3.72
N LEU A 130 -23.36 15.97 -3.90
CA LEU A 130 -24.52 16.88 -3.82
C LEU A 130 -24.90 17.45 -5.19
N THR A 131 -24.10 17.22 -6.23
CA THR A 131 -24.39 17.71 -7.60
C THR A 131 -25.27 16.70 -8.34
N GLU A 132 -26.32 17.23 -9.01
CA GLU A 132 -27.22 16.42 -9.85
C GLU A 132 -26.80 16.44 -11.34
N ASP A 133 -25.67 17.06 -11.67
CA ASP A 133 -25.31 17.45 -13.04
C ASP A 133 -24.51 16.40 -13.82
N GLY A 134 -24.40 15.15 -13.34
CA GLY A 134 -23.61 14.10 -14.03
C GLY A 134 -22.10 14.36 -14.03
N ILE A 135 -21.59 15.19 -13.13
CA ILE A 135 -20.17 15.50 -12.98
C ILE A 135 -19.36 14.24 -12.64
N GLU A 136 -20.03 13.26 -12.02
CA GLU A 136 -19.41 11.98 -11.63
C GLU A 136 -18.78 11.26 -12.83
N ASP A 137 -19.46 11.25 -13.97
CA ASP A 137 -18.96 10.61 -15.20
C ASP A 137 -17.75 11.35 -15.77
N GLN A 138 -17.71 12.67 -15.59
CA GLN A 138 -16.60 13.49 -16.05
C GLN A 138 -15.34 13.29 -15.22
N ILE A 139 -15.48 13.06 -13.91
CA ILE A 139 -14.35 12.92 -12.99
C ILE A 139 -13.95 11.46 -12.72
N THR A 140 -14.80 10.49 -13.04
CA THR A 140 -14.49 9.06 -12.89
C THR A 140 -13.22 8.71 -13.66
N PRO A 141 -12.20 8.12 -13.01
CA PRO A 141 -10.97 7.79 -13.69
C PRO A 141 -11.13 6.58 -14.60
N GLU A 142 -10.36 6.53 -15.68
CA GLU A 142 -10.19 5.32 -16.50
C GLU A 142 -9.34 4.29 -15.74
N ILE A 143 -8.28 4.78 -15.06
CA ILE A 143 -7.40 3.94 -14.25
C ILE A 143 -7.37 4.48 -12.82
N LEU A 144 -7.64 3.60 -11.87
CA LEU A 144 -7.39 3.78 -10.46
C LEU A 144 -6.15 2.97 -10.08
N LEU A 145 -5.07 3.65 -9.71
CA LEU A 145 -3.88 3.03 -9.13
C LEU A 145 -3.90 3.22 -7.62
N THR A 146 -3.75 2.14 -6.87
CA THR A 146 -3.72 2.19 -5.41
C THR A 146 -2.49 1.48 -4.85
N PHE A 147 -1.90 2.03 -3.80
CA PHE A 147 -0.83 1.41 -3.03
C PHE A 147 -0.80 1.93 -1.60
N GLY A 148 -0.07 1.22 -0.75
CA GLY A 148 -0.10 1.45 0.69
C GLY A 148 -1.29 0.79 1.37
N GLY A 149 -1.46 1.09 2.66
CA GLY A 149 -2.52 0.50 3.48
C GLY A 149 -3.91 1.08 3.22
N MET A 150 -4.79 0.88 4.18
CA MET A 150 -6.18 1.30 4.06
C MET A 150 -6.33 2.82 4.07
N VAL A 151 -7.21 3.32 3.21
CA VAL A 151 -7.63 4.73 3.16
C VAL A 151 -8.79 4.94 4.14
N VAL A 152 -8.80 6.04 4.88
CA VAL A 152 -9.83 6.37 5.88
C VAL A 152 -11.08 6.93 5.20
N SER A 153 -10.94 7.81 4.20
CA SER A 153 -12.05 8.49 3.54
C SER A 153 -13.18 7.55 3.12
N LYS A 154 -14.36 7.76 3.71
CA LYS A 154 -15.58 7.03 3.35
C LYS A 154 -16.18 7.55 2.04
N LYS A 155 -16.02 8.85 1.75
CA LYS A 155 -16.62 9.49 0.58
C LYS A 155 -15.99 8.98 -0.72
N ILE A 156 -14.65 8.91 -0.80
CA ILE A 156 -13.99 8.37 -2.00
C ILE A 156 -14.29 6.88 -2.19
N LYS A 157 -14.41 6.10 -1.10
CA LYS A 157 -14.83 4.70 -1.19
C LYS A 157 -16.25 4.56 -1.73
N PHE A 158 -17.18 5.39 -1.26
CA PHE A 158 -18.56 5.39 -1.74
C PHE A 158 -18.62 5.79 -3.22
N PHE A 159 -17.93 6.85 -3.61
CA PHE A 159 -17.85 7.31 -4.99
C PHE A 159 -17.33 6.21 -5.92
N LEU A 160 -16.17 5.64 -5.65
CA LEU A 160 -15.54 4.62 -6.51
C LEU A 160 -16.31 3.30 -6.55
N ARG A 161 -17.11 2.98 -5.53
CA ARG A 161 -18.01 1.82 -5.55
C ARG A 161 -19.24 2.04 -6.42
N LYS A 162 -19.71 3.29 -6.52
CA LYS A 162 -20.85 3.69 -7.36
C LYS A 162 -20.40 3.95 -8.80
N HIS A 163 -19.24 4.58 -8.99
CA HIS A 163 -18.66 4.97 -10.27
C HIS A 163 -17.31 4.25 -10.44
N ALA A 164 -17.39 2.96 -10.80
CA ALA A 164 -16.21 2.11 -10.90
C ALA A 164 -15.32 2.56 -12.07
N PRO A 165 -13.98 2.68 -11.86
CA PRO A 165 -13.04 2.89 -12.95
C PRO A 165 -13.02 1.68 -13.89
N ARG A 166 -12.55 1.89 -15.12
CA ARG A 166 -12.37 0.81 -16.09
C ARG A 166 -11.30 -0.20 -15.63
N HIS A 167 -10.24 0.30 -14.96
CA HIS A 167 -9.16 -0.49 -14.42
C HIS A 167 -8.88 -0.05 -12.98
N HIS A 168 -8.80 -1.01 -12.07
CA HIS A 168 -8.29 -0.79 -10.72
C HIS A 168 -7.07 -1.67 -10.48
N TRP A 169 -5.92 -1.04 -10.39
CA TRP A 169 -4.63 -1.66 -10.12
C TRP A 169 -4.22 -1.43 -8.68
N HIS A 170 -3.82 -2.49 -8.01
CA HIS A 170 -3.24 -2.39 -6.67
C HIS A 170 -1.80 -2.88 -6.69
N VAL A 171 -0.90 -2.10 -6.07
CA VAL A 171 0.52 -2.43 -5.96
C VAL A 171 0.86 -2.71 -4.50
N ASP A 172 1.17 -3.95 -4.21
CA ASP A 172 1.60 -4.40 -2.88
C ASP A 172 2.32 -5.75 -3.01
N VAL A 173 3.39 -5.96 -2.23
CA VAL A 173 4.20 -7.20 -2.27
C VAL A 173 3.46 -8.40 -1.70
N LYS A 174 2.43 -8.19 -0.88
CA LYS A 174 1.74 -9.25 -0.12
C LYS A 174 0.36 -9.57 -0.65
N LYS A 175 -0.55 -8.60 -0.62
CA LYS A 175 -1.97 -8.81 -0.91
C LYS A 175 -2.64 -7.55 -1.44
N ALA A 176 -3.71 -7.76 -2.20
CA ALA A 176 -4.59 -6.69 -2.65
C ALA A 176 -5.98 -6.87 -2.04
N PHE A 177 -6.52 -5.80 -1.45
CA PHE A 177 -7.90 -5.78 -0.99
C PHE A 177 -8.79 -5.14 -2.05
N ASN A 178 -9.88 -5.81 -2.39
CA ASN A 178 -10.88 -5.24 -3.31
C ASN A 178 -11.78 -4.22 -2.59
N THR A 179 -11.16 -3.15 -2.07
CA THR A 179 -11.83 -2.12 -1.27
C THR A 179 -12.92 -1.38 -2.02
N TYR A 180 -12.76 -1.21 -3.33
CA TYR A 180 -13.67 -0.45 -4.20
C TYR A 180 -14.57 -1.34 -5.06
N TYR A 181 -14.52 -2.66 -4.89
CA TYR A 181 -15.30 -3.68 -5.61
C TYR A 181 -15.03 -3.76 -7.13
N CYS A 182 -13.93 -3.21 -7.58
CA CYS A 182 -13.53 -3.17 -8.99
C CYS A 182 -12.05 -3.54 -9.20
N LEU A 183 -11.44 -4.28 -8.26
CA LEU A 183 -10.04 -4.69 -8.39
C LEU A 183 -9.87 -5.58 -9.61
N ASP A 184 -9.07 -5.11 -10.56
CA ASP A 184 -8.76 -5.74 -11.84
C ASP A 184 -7.42 -6.46 -11.78
N GLN A 185 -6.38 -5.81 -11.23
CA GLN A 185 -5.03 -6.35 -11.23
C GLN A 185 -4.26 -6.08 -9.94
N HIS A 186 -3.53 -7.11 -9.47
CA HIS A 186 -2.60 -7.00 -8.36
C HIS A 186 -1.16 -7.12 -8.84
N PHE A 187 -0.38 -6.05 -8.72
CA PHE A 187 1.05 -6.06 -9.01
C PHE A 187 1.83 -6.38 -7.73
N LYS A 188 2.38 -7.59 -7.67
CA LYS A 188 3.16 -8.07 -6.51
C LYS A 188 4.59 -7.51 -6.53
N THR A 189 4.72 -6.22 -6.32
CA THR A 189 5.99 -5.50 -6.28
C THR A 189 5.89 -4.33 -5.31
N THR A 190 7.00 -3.62 -5.07
CA THR A 190 6.95 -2.39 -4.27
C THR A 190 6.40 -1.23 -5.09
N PRO A 191 5.72 -0.25 -4.47
CA PRO A 191 5.30 0.97 -5.16
C PRO A 191 6.46 1.70 -5.85
N GLN A 192 7.65 1.75 -5.23
CA GLN A 192 8.86 2.32 -5.82
C GLN A 192 9.20 1.64 -7.13
N SER A 193 9.38 0.31 -7.14
CA SER A 193 9.76 -0.45 -8.33
C SER A 193 8.69 -0.39 -9.43
N PHE A 194 7.40 -0.42 -9.05
CA PHE A 194 6.31 -0.29 -10.00
C PHE A 194 6.36 1.07 -10.74
N LEU A 195 6.52 2.15 -9.99
CA LEU A 195 6.59 3.49 -10.56
C LEU A 195 7.86 3.70 -11.39
N GLU A 196 9.00 3.10 -11.01
CA GLU A 196 10.22 3.11 -11.81
C GLU A 196 10.01 2.47 -13.19
N ILE A 197 9.32 1.33 -13.23
CA ILE A 197 8.97 0.66 -14.49
C ILE A 197 8.00 1.53 -15.30
N LEU A 198 6.98 2.08 -14.65
CA LEU A 198 5.95 2.87 -15.31
C LEU A 198 6.51 4.14 -15.97
N TYR A 199 7.52 4.74 -15.36
CA TYR A 199 8.16 5.97 -15.83
C TYR A 199 9.58 5.76 -16.39
N SER A 200 9.98 4.53 -16.73
CA SER A 200 11.33 4.22 -17.26
C SER A 200 11.68 4.99 -18.53
N ASP A 201 10.68 5.31 -19.39
CA ASP A 201 10.86 6.02 -20.66
C ASP A 201 10.50 7.51 -20.54
N SER A 202 10.63 8.11 -19.36
CA SER A 202 10.19 9.48 -19.07
C SER A 202 10.93 10.59 -19.85
N GLU A 203 11.90 10.28 -20.70
CA GLU A 203 12.38 11.22 -21.75
C GLU A 203 11.27 11.64 -22.72
N VAL A 204 10.19 10.83 -22.85
CA VAL A 204 9.03 11.13 -23.71
C VAL A 204 8.12 12.20 -23.11
N LEU A 205 8.10 12.40 -21.79
CA LEU A 205 7.25 13.40 -21.14
C LEU A 205 7.82 14.83 -21.27
N SER A 206 9.14 15.00 -21.41
CA SER A 206 9.76 16.31 -21.61
C SER A 206 9.53 16.92 -23.00
N SER A 207 9.24 16.10 -24.00
CA SER A 207 9.07 16.54 -25.40
C SER A 207 7.64 16.95 -25.79
N LYS A 208 6.63 16.68 -24.96
CA LYS A 208 5.23 17.04 -25.23
C LYS A 208 4.76 18.34 -24.57
N PHE A 209 5.65 19.00 -23.81
CA PHE A 209 5.33 20.23 -23.06
C PHE A 209 6.36 21.35 -23.36
N GLN A 210 6.65 21.60 -24.64
CA GLN A 210 7.19 22.87 -25.12
C GLN A 210 6.14 23.61 -25.93
#